data_89dc26780ba79a61250bd85ff701e524
#
_entry.id   89dc26780ba79a61250bd85ff701e524
#
_cell.length_a   1.000
_cell.length_b   1.000
_cell.length_c   1.000
_cell.angle_alpha   90.00
_cell.angle_beta   90.00
_cell.angle_gamma   90.00
#
_symmetry.space_group_name_H-M   'P 1'
#
loop_
_entity.id
_entity.type
_entity.pdbx_description
1 polymer ?
#
loop_
_entity_poly.entity_id
_entity_poly.type
_entity_poly.pdbx_seq_one_letter_code
_entity_poly.pdbx_strand_id
1 'polypeptide(L)'
;MADFRVRVTKDYTVFCAGHFITYEGDQCEALHGHNYRAAASLEGSLNDNHYVFDFVTLKKILRAVCDRLDHRMLLPLHNPLIDVLDDPFRPQPRLDR
;
A
#
# COMPACT_ATOMS: atom_id res chain seq x y z
N MET A 1 -12.27 18.39 17.25
CA MET A 1 -11.97 17.13 17.96
C MET A 1 -12.69 15.99 17.27
N ALA A 2 -12.00 14.87 17.08
CA ALA A 2 -12.61 13.69 16.49
C ALA A 2 -13.38 12.93 17.56
N ASP A 3 -14.68 12.77 17.36
CA ASP A 3 -15.57 12.11 18.32
C ASP A 3 -15.93 10.68 17.91
N PHE A 4 -15.75 10.35 16.63
CA PHE A 4 -16.20 9.09 16.05
C PHE A 4 -15.16 8.54 15.09
N ARG A 5 -15.21 7.23 14.88
CA ARG A 5 -14.29 6.54 13.97
C ARG A 5 -15.05 5.55 13.10
N VAL A 6 -14.71 5.52 11.82
CA VAL A 6 -15.07 4.42 10.94
C VAL A 6 -13.80 3.65 10.59
N ARG A 7 -13.88 2.32 10.62
CA ARG A 7 -12.74 1.46 10.32
C ARG A 7 -13.16 0.33 9.40
N VAL A 8 -12.35 0.07 8.39
CA VAL A 8 -12.53 -1.04 7.45
C VAL A 8 -11.37 -2.01 7.61
N THR A 9 -11.69 -3.25 7.98
CA THR A 9 -10.74 -4.35 8.07
C THR A 9 -11.42 -5.58 7.48
N LYS A 10 -11.07 -5.93 6.26
CA LYS A 10 -11.71 -7.06 5.57
C LYS A 10 -10.68 -8.09 5.17
N ASP A 11 -11.09 -9.35 5.09
CA ASP A 11 -10.21 -10.43 4.66
C ASP A 11 -9.76 -10.29 3.21
N TYR A 12 -10.54 -9.59 2.39
CA TYR A 12 -10.22 -9.37 0.98
C TYR A 12 -9.45 -8.06 0.73
N THR A 13 -9.18 -7.25 1.75
CA THR A 13 -8.30 -6.08 1.60
C THR A 13 -6.86 -6.50 1.84
N VAL A 14 -6.40 -7.39 0.97
CA VAL A 14 -5.07 -7.97 1.00
C VAL A 14 -4.41 -7.78 -0.36
N PHE A 15 -3.08 -7.78 -0.34
CA PHE A 15 -2.31 -7.79 -1.58
C PHE A 15 -1.02 -8.56 -1.37
N CYS A 16 -0.46 -9.08 -2.45
CA CYS A 16 0.82 -9.76 -2.48
C CYS A 16 1.82 -8.89 -3.23
N ALA A 17 2.95 -8.59 -2.62
CA ALA A 17 3.97 -7.77 -3.26
C ALA A 17 5.35 -8.28 -2.90
N GLY A 18 6.30 -8.10 -3.83
CA GLY A 18 7.70 -8.41 -3.61
C GLY A 18 8.43 -7.21 -3.05
N HIS A 19 9.44 -7.44 -2.26
CA HIS A 19 10.30 -6.40 -1.74
C HIS A 19 11.64 -6.95 -1.25
N PHE A 20 12.51 -6.06 -0.88
CA PHE A 20 13.72 -6.33 -0.13
C PHE A 20 14.09 -5.09 0.67
N ILE A 21 14.86 -5.28 1.72
CA ILE A 21 15.37 -4.14 2.51
C ILE A 21 16.89 -4.19 2.54
N THR A 22 17.47 -3.03 2.78
CA THR A 22 18.90 -2.91 3.09
C THR A 22 19.07 -2.72 4.59
N TYR A 23 20.15 -3.23 5.12
CA TYR A 23 20.43 -3.15 6.55
C TYR A 23 21.94 -3.05 6.79
N GLU A 24 22.32 -2.60 7.97
CA GLU A 24 23.72 -2.43 8.39
C GLU A 24 24.55 -1.62 7.38
N GLY A 25 23.91 -0.69 6.68
CA GLY A 25 24.58 0.25 5.79
C GLY A 25 24.99 -0.30 4.43
N ASP A 26 25.24 -1.58 4.30
CA ASP A 26 25.78 -2.18 3.07
C ASP A 26 25.21 -3.57 2.73
N GLN A 27 24.33 -4.10 3.56
CA GLN A 27 23.73 -5.41 3.32
C GLN A 27 22.37 -5.27 2.64
N CYS A 28 22.07 -6.20 1.76
CA CYS A 28 20.78 -6.26 1.08
C CYS A 28 20.19 -7.67 1.29
N GLU A 29 18.96 -7.74 1.78
CA GLU A 29 18.31 -9.01 1.90
C GLU A 29 17.87 -9.55 0.53
N ALA A 30 17.67 -10.87 0.47
CA ALA A 30 17.17 -11.49 -0.74
C ALA A 30 15.77 -11.00 -1.08
N LEU A 31 15.52 -10.88 -2.38
CA LEU A 31 14.20 -10.53 -2.88
C LEU A 31 13.19 -11.60 -2.46
N HIS A 32 12.08 -11.18 -1.88
CA HIS A 32 11.01 -12.08 -1.46
C HIS A 32 9.68 -11.35 -1.49
N GLY A 33 8.61 -12.07 -1.24
CA GLY A 33 7.27 -11.51 -1.23
C GLY A 33 6.52 -11.82 0.05
N HIS A 34 5.51 -11.00 0.30
CA HIS A 34 4.59 -11.17 1.42
C HIS A 34 3.16 -10.95 0.98
N ASN A 35 2.25 -11.55 1.73
CA ASN A 35 0.84 -11.18 1.70
C ASN A 35 0.61 -10.13 2.78
N TYR A 36 0.13 -8.98 2.37
CA TYR A 36 -0.15 -7.86 3.26
C TYR A 36 -1.63 -7.73 3.48
N ARG A 37 -2.03 -7.42 4.70
CA ARG A 37 -3.38 -7.00 5.02
C ARG A 37 -3.41 -5.51 5.20
N ALA A 38 -4.43 -4.88 4.63
CA ALA A 38 -4.62 -3.45 4.74
C ALA A 38 -5.89 -3.15 5.53
N ALA A 39 -5.82 -2.10 6.31
CA ALA A 39 -6.96 -1.57 7.02
C ALA A 39 -6.93 -0.05 6.89
N ALA A 40 -8.08 0.57 6.98
CA ALA A 40 -8.21 2.01 6.97
C ALA A 40 -9.16 2.46 8.05
N SER A 41 -8.85 3.56 8.70
CA SER A 41 -9.76 4.19 9.65
C SER A 41 -9.78 5.69 9.44
N LEU A 42 -10.95 6.28 9.62
CA LEU A 42 -11.15 7.72 9.59
C LEU A 42 -11.81 8.15 10.88
N GLU A 43 -11.36 9.25 11.42
CA GLU A 43 -11.94 9.85 12.61
C GLU A 43 -12.47 11.23 12.28
N GLY A 44 -13.56 11.60 12.88
CA GLY A 44 -14.16 12.90 12.69
C GLY A 44 -15.53 13.03 13.32
N SER A 45 -16.17 14.15 13.02
CA SER A 45 -17.55 14.40 13.43
C SER A 45 -18.51 13.66 12.52
N LEU A 46 -19.71 13.36 13.01
CA LEU A 46 -20.77 12.84 12.18
C LEU A 46 -21.25 13.86 11.17
N ASN A 47 -21.52 13.41 9.95
CA ASN A 47 -22.14 14.26 8.94
C ASN A 47 -23.68 14.30 9.11
N ASP A 48 -24.37 14.94 8.16
CA ASP A 48 -25.84 15.08 8.23
C ASP A 48 -26.57 13.72 8.19
N ASN A 49 -25.91 12.67 7.71
CA ASN A 49 -26.46 11.33 7.66
C ASN A 49 -26.04 10.49 8.86
N HIS A 50 -25.42 11.10 9.87
CA HIS A 50 -25.00 10.46 11.12
C HIS A 50 -23.88 9.42 10.97
N TYR A 51 -22.98 9.61 9.99
CA TYR A 51 -21.76 8.82 9.92
C TYR A 51 -20.55 9.70 9.57
N VAL A 52 -19.37 9.22 9.97
CA VAL A 52 -18.09 9.94 9.72
C VAL A 52 -17.78 9.96 8.24
N PHE A 53 -17.94 8.82 7.60
CA PHE A 53 -17.68 8.63 6.17
C PHE A 53 -18.39 7.37 5.73
N ASP A 54 -18.83 7.33 4.48
CA ASP A 54 -19.49 6.16 3.93
C ASP A 54 -18.50 4.97 3.91
N PHE A 55 -18.77 3.96 4.73
CA PHE A 55 -17.86 2.81 4.81
C PHE A 55 -17.83 1.99 3.51
N VAL A 56 -18.87 2.01 2.71
CA VAL A 56 -18.86 1.35 1.40
C VAL A 56 -17.86 2.03 0.47
N THR A 57 -17.85 3.37 0.47
CA THR A 57 -16.89 4.14 -0.31
C THR A 57 -15.47 3.94 0.23
N LEU A 58 -15.28 3.96 1.54
CA LEU A 58 -13.97 3.72 2.16
C LEU A 58 -13.44 2.33 1.79
N LYS A 59 -14.30 1.32 1.82
CA LYS A 59 -13.95 -0.04 1.44
C LYS A 59 -13.50 -0.12 -0.02
N LYS A 60 -14.21 0.56 -0.92
CA LYS A 60 -13.84 0.62 -2.36
C LYS A 60 -12.49 1.30 -2.57
N ILE A 61 -12.23 2.39 -1.87
CA ILE A 61 -10.95 3.11 -1.96
C ILE A 61 -9.83 2.21 -1.46
N LEU A 62 -10.00 1.57 -0.32
CA LEU A 62 -8.99 0.67 0.23
C LEU A 62 -8.71 -0.48 -0.72
N ARG A 63 -9.74 -1.08 -1.32
CA ARG A 63 -9.59 -2.15 -2.30
C ARG A 63 -8.82 -1.67 -3.53
N ALA A 64 -9.12 -0.48 -4.02
CA ALA A 64 -8.42 0.09 -5.16
C ALA A 64 -6.92 0.30 -4.87
N VAL A 65 -6.58 0.75 -3.66
CA VAL A 65 -5.18 0.89 -3.24
C VAL A 65 -4.50 -0.48 -3.21
N CYS A 66 -5.14 -1.49 -2.62
CA CYS A 66 -4.59 -2.84 -2.59
C CYS A 66 -4.36 -3.39 -4.01
N ASP A 67 -5.29 -3.17 -4.92
CA ASP A 67 -5.17 -3.63 -6.30
C ASP A 67 -4.00 -2.97 -7.03
N ARG A 68 -3.68 -1.74 -6.71
CA ARG A 68 -2.52 -1.05 -7.30
C ARG A 68 -1.19 -1.61 -6.82
N LEU A 69 -1.15 -2.16 -5.63
CA LEU A 69 0.07 -2.74 -5.04
C LEU A 69 0.17 -4.24 -5.28
N ASP A 70 -0.94 -4.89 -5.61
CA ASP A 70 -1.02 -6.33 -5.73
C ASP A 70 -0.19 -6.84 -6.92
N HIS A 71 0.59 -7.89 -6.69
CA HIS A 71 1.49 -8.48 -7.68
C HIS A 71 2.51 -7.50 -8.25
N ARG A 72 2.94 -6.53 -7.43
CA ARG A 72 3.93 -5.53 -7.81
C ARG A 72 5.20 -5.72 -7.02
N MET A 73 6.26 -5.12 -7.53
CA MET A 73 7.53 -4.99 -6.83
C MET A 73 7.57 -3.63 -6.15
N LEU A 74 7.78 -3.62 -4.84
CA LEU A 74 7.92 -2.39 -4.07
C LEU A 74 9.40 -2.04 -3.97
N LEU A 75 9.79 -0.93 -4.60
CA LEU A 75 11.19 -0.54 -4.73
C LEU A 75 11.51 0.72 -3.92
N PRO A 76 12.66 0.74 -3.21
CA PRO A 76 13.05 1.89 -2.38
C PRO A 76 13.71 2.99 -3.22
N LEU A 77 12.92 3.87 -3.82
CA LEU A 77 13.41 4.90 -4.74
C LEU A 77 14.43 5.85 -4.13
N HIS A 78 14.35 6.11 -2.85
CA HIS A 78 15.21 7.08 -2.17
C HIS A 78 16.33 6.44 -1.34
N ASN A 79 16.52 5.13 -1.49
CA ASN A 79 17.59 4.42 -0.81
C ASN A 79 18.91 4.67 -1.58
N PRO A 80 19.94 5.22 -0.93
CA PRO A 80 21.19 5.54 -1.63
C PRO A 80 21.98 4.34 -2.11
N LEU A 81 21.67 3.14 -1.61
CA LEU A 81 22.35 1.91 -2.02
C LEU A 81 21.71 1.25 -3.23
N ILE A 82 20.53 1.71 -3.65
CA ILE A 82 19.72 1.06 -4.67
C ILE A 82 19.39 2.05 -5.78
N ASP A 83 19.73 1.69 -7.01
CA ASP A 83 19.34 2.43 -8.19
C ASP A 83 18.15 1.74 -8.85
N VAL A 84 17.07 2.49 -9.04
CA VAL A 84 15.91 2.01 -9.80
C VAL A 84 16.02 2.57 -11.21
N LEU A 85 16.21 1.68 -12.17
CA LEU A 85 16.47 2.06 -13.56
C LEU A 85 15.26 1.75 -14.42
N ASP A 86 14.88 2.71 -15.28
CA ASP A 86 13.93 2.50 -16.36
C ASP A 86 14.70 2.31 -17.65
N ASP A 87 14.52 1.15 -18.29
CA ASP A 87 15.12 0.86 -19.57
C ASP A 87 14.05 1.00 -20.66
N PRO A 88 14.12 2.04 -21.52
CA PRO A 88 13.11 2.25 -22.55
C PRO A 88 13.18 1.25 -23.72
N PHE A 89 14.23 0.44 -23.77
CA PHE A 89 14.48 -0.46 -24.89
C PHE A 89 14.01 -1.89 -24.65
N ARG A 90 13.49 -2.20 -23.49
CA ARG A 90 12.89 -3.51 -23.22
C ARG A 90 11.61 -3.36 -22.45
N PRO A 91 10.66 -4.28 -22.65
CA PRO A 91 9.43 -4.27 -21.89
C PRO A 91 9.71 -4.35 -20.40
N GLN A 92 9.08 -3.47 -19.64
CA GLN A 92 9.20 -3.43 -18.20
C GLN A 92 7.85 -3.72 -17.58
N PRO A 93 7.78 -4.50 -16.49
CA PRO A 93 6.59 -4.50 -15.68
C PRO A 93 6.40 -3.10 -15.11
N ARG A 94 5.15 -2.73 -14.91
CA ARG A 94 4.86 -1.44 -14.29
C ARG A 94 5.36 -1.45 -12.86
N LEU A 95 6.15 -0.42 -12.51
CA LEU A 95 6.64 -0.25 -11.16
C LEU A 95 5.73 0.72 -10.41
N ASP A 96 5.24 0.31 -9.26
CA ASP A 96 4.46 1.15 -8.36
C ASP A 96 5.40 1.78 -7.33
N ARG A 97 5.29 3.08 -7.21
CA ARG A 97 6.20 3.89 -6.41
C ARG A 97 5.47 4.58 -5.28
#